data_f57bec41f9f3dc5537d752b2af5b6000
#
_entry.id   f57bec41f9f3dc5537d752b2af5b6000
#
_cell.length_a   1.000
_cell.length_b   1.000
_cell.length_c   1.000
_cell.angle_alpha   90.00
_cell.angle_beta   90.00
_cell.angle_gamma   90.00
#
_symmetry.space_group_name_H-M   'P 1'
#
loop_
_entity.id
_entity.type
_entity.pdbx_description
1 polymer ?
#
loop_
_entity_poly.entity_id
_entity_poly.type
_entity_poly.pdbx_seq_one_letter_code
_entity_poly.pdbx_strand_id
1 'polypeptide(L)'
;KVTTGDSQVMLALASGKSIRFEEAKTRPMGRTASGVRGITLQHENDEVIGMVAVNDMESNILVVSEKGYGKRSKLEDYRITNRGGKGVKTLNISEKTGDLVAIKNVDDSNDLMIINKSGLTIRMAVEDLRVMGRATQGVRLINIKDSDSIAAVAKVAHQEDADEVLEEGAEDAIEDGTENDTDTKENQE
;
A
#
# COMPACT_ATOMS: atom_id res chain seq x y z
N LYS A 1 -2.14 12.01 1.85
CA LYS A 1 -3.27 11.13 2.20
C LYS A 1 -4.37 11.96 2.85
N VAL A 2 -5.61 11.68 2.49
CA VAL A 2 -6.79 12.19 3.20
C VAL A 2 -7.12 11.23 4.32
N THR A 3 -7.44 11.75 5.51
CA THR A 3 -7.78 10.98 6.70
C THR A 3 -9.02 11.56 7.36
N THR A 4 -9.67 10.81 8.23
CA THR A 4 -10.95 11.19 8.88
C THR A 4 -10.78 11.79 10.27
N GLY A 5 -9.57 11.79 10.82
CA GLY A 5 -9.26 12.22 12.20
C GLY A 5 -9.08 11.07 13.18
N ASP A 6 -9.63 9.90 12.88
CA ASP A 6 -9.61 8.71 13.76
C ASP A 6 -8.64 7.62 13.26
N SER A 7 -7.92 7.88 12.15
CA SER A 7 -6.98 6.93 11.57
C SER A 7 -5.75 6.73 12.45
N GLN A 8 -5.08 5.63 12.25
CA GLN A 8 -3.72 5.47 12.74
C GLN A 8 -2.73 5.71 11.60
N VAL A 9 -1.67 6.40 11.90
CA VAL A 9 -0.63 6.76 10.94
C VAL A 9 0.59 5.88 11.17
N MET A 10 1.09 5.28 10.09
CA MET A 10 2.39 4.63 10.09
C MET A 10 3.35 5.36 9.15
N LEU A 11 4.57 5.57 9.60
CA LEU A 11 5.69 6.07 8.81
C LEU A 11 6.79 5.02 8.80
N ALA A 12 7.44 4.85 7.67
CA ALA A 12 8.57 3.93 7.55
C ALA A 12 9.82 4.66 7.02
N LEU A 13 10.98 4.21 7.49
CA LEU A 13 12.29 4.72 7.15
C LEU A 13 13.05 3.74 6.24
N ALA A 14 13.91 4.27 5.38
CA ALA A 14 14.82 3.48 4.55
C ALA A 14 15.66 2.51 5.39
N SER A 15 16.08 2.92 6.59
CA SER A 15 16.80 2.09 7.57
C SER A 15 16.01 0.90 8.14
N GLY A 16 14.79 0.61 7.63
CA GLY A 16 13.98 -0.54 8.03
C GLY A 16 13.27 -0.39 9.36
N LYS A 17 13.04 0.84 9.83
CA LYS A 17 12.21 1.13 11.00
C LYS A 17 10.89 1.75 10.61
N SER A 18 9.89 1.57 11.47
CA SER A 18 8.58 2.21 11.33
C SER A 18 8.04 2.65 12.68
N ILE A 19 7.18 3.65 12.67
CA ILE A 19 6.43 4.12 13.83
C ILE A 19 4.94 4.07 13.52
N ARG A 20 4.13 3.72 14.53
CA ARG A 20 2.67 3.76 14.48
C ARG A 20 2.16 4.65 15.58
N PHE A 21 1.29 5.58 15.27
CA PHE A 21 0.68 6.50 16.22
C PHE A 21 -0.74 6.89 15.78
N GLU A 22 -1.55 7.35 16.73
CA GLU A 22 -2.89 7.84 16.46
C GLU A 22 -2.84 9.19 15.76
N GLU A 23 -3.66 9.40 14.73
CA GLU A 23 -3.79 10.67 14.01
C GLU A 23 -4.09 11.84 14.96
N ALA A 24 -4.93 11.61 15.97
CA ALA A 24 -5.28 12.60 17.01
C ALA A 24 -4.07 13.16 17.77
N LYS A 25 -2.90 12.49 17.75
CA LYS A 25 -1.63 13.04 18.27
C LYS A 25 -1.04 14.13 17.39
N THR A 26 -1.62 14.36 16.20
CA THR A 26 -1.22 15.41 15.27
C THR A 26 -2.26 16.51 15.29
N ARG A 27 -1.95 17.64 15.93
CA ARG A 27 -2.86 18.77 15.98
C ARG A 27 -3.12 19.35 14.58
N PRO A 28 -4.33 19.80 14.26
CA PRO A 28 -4.61 20.60 13.06
C PRO A 28 -3.71 21.84 13.02
N MET A 29 -3.17 22.14 11.84
CA MET A 29 -2.25 23.26 11.65
C MET A 29 -2.61 24.02 10.38
N GLY A 30 -2.33 25.35 10.39
CA GLY A 30 -2.51 26.19 9.23
C GLY A 30 -1.56 25.85 8.09
N ARG A 31 -1.91 26.31 6.89
CA ARG A 31 -1.17 26.03 5.64
C ARG A 31 0.32 26.38 5.69
N THR A 32 0.69 27.44 6.40
CA THR A 32 2.08 27.95 6.52
C THR A 32 2.87 27.33 7.67
N ALA A 33 2.29 26.39 8.41
CA ALA A 33 2.99 25.78 9.53
C ALA A 33 4.07 24.79 9.03
N SER A 34 5.20 24.76 9.75
CA SER A 34 6.32 23.85 9.43
C SER A 34 6.03 22.37 9.71
N GLY A 35 4.85 22.07 10.26
CA GLY A 35 4.47 20.69 10.62
C GLY A 35 5.05 20.25 11.96
N VAL A 36 4.97 18.94 12.21
CA VAL A 36 5.46 18.31 13.44
C VAL A 36 6.25 17.05 13.11
N ARG A 37 7.20 16.71 13.96
CA ARG A 37 8.01 15.51 13.77
C ARG A 37 7.16 14.26 13.88
N GLY A 38 7.11 13.46 12.82
CA GLY A 38 6.41 12.17 12.80
C GLY A 38 7.26 11.03 13.34
N ILE A 39 8.52 10.93 12.91
CA ILE A 39 9.50 9.91 13.29
C ILE A 39 10.88 10.54 13.44
N THR A 40 11.76 9.93 14.24
CA THR A 40 13.17 10.32 14.33
C THR A 40 14.00 9.45 13.39
N LEU A 41 14.73 10.09 12.47
CA LEU A 41 15.66 9.42 11.56
C LEU A 41 16.78 8.73 12.34
N GLN A 42 17.30 7.63 11.83
CA GLN A 42 18.30 6.81 12.53
C GLN A 42 19.73 7.33 12.32
N HIS A 43 19.98 7.96 11.18
CA HIS A 43 21.25 8.58 10.78
C HIS A 43 20.97 9.75 9.83
N GLU A 44 22.00 10.50 9.48
CA GLU A 44 21.87 11.73 8.69
C GLU A 44 21.29 11.50 7.28
N ASN A 45 21.62 10.37 6.65
CA ASN A 45 21.15 10.02 5.32
C ASN A 45 19.89 9.12 5.34
N ASP A 46 19.25 8.93 6.51
CA ASP A 46 18.00 8.16 6.58
C ASP A 46 16.82 9.01 6.10
N GLU A 47 15.83 8.38 5.50
CA GLU A 47 14.68 9.09 4.96
C GLU A 47 13.35 8.36 5.23
N VAL A 48 12.25 9.12 5.19
CA VAL A 48 10.90 8.57 5.25
C VAL A 48 10.50 8.11 3.86
N ILE A 49 10.40 6.80 3.66
CA ILE A 49 10.07 6.19 2.34
C ILE A 49 8.57 6.08 2.09
N GLY A 50 7.74 6.25 3.11
CA GLY A 50 6.31 6.15 2.93
C GLY A 50 5.48 6.38 4.19
N MET A 51 4.21 6.66 3.94
CA MET A 51 3.17 6.81 4.95
C MET A 51 1.94 5.98 4.61
N VAL A 52 1.41 5.30 5.61
CA VAL A 52 0.14 4.56 5.56
C VAL A 52 -0.83 5.16 6.57
N ALA A 53 -2.06 5.45 6.14
CA ALA A 53 -3.19 5.66 7.04
C ALA A 53 -3.93 4.34 7.18
N VAL A 54 -4.08 3.88 8.39
CA VAL A 54 -4.71 2.60 8.73
C VAL A 54 -6.06 2.89 9.35
N ASN A 55 -7.12 2.43 8.71
CA ASN A 55 -8.50 2.52 9.17
C ASN A 55 -9.05 1.15 9.56
N ASP A 56 -8.52 0.08 8.96
CA ASP A 56 -8.88 -1.30 9.24
C ASP A 56 -7.77 -1.97 10.07
N MET A 57 -8.15 -2.50 11.25
CA MET A 57 -7.23 -3.11 12.20
C MET A 57 -6.87 -4.56 11.83
N GLU A 58 -7.61 -5.21 10.96
CA GLU A 58 -7.35 -6.58 10.50
C GLU A 58 -6.35 -6.62 9.35
N SER A 59 -6.11 -5.48 8.71
CA SER A 59 -5.18 -5.36 7.60
C SER A 59 -3.73 -5.66 8.00
N ASN A 60 -2.93 -6.04 7.01
CA ASN A 60 -1.51 -6.32 7.18
C ASN A 60 -0.65 -5.15 6.67
N ILE A 61 0.56 -5.06 7.19
CA ILE A 61 1.58 -4.12 6.73
C ILE A 61 2.57 -4.88 5.85
N LEU A 62 2.55 -4.55 4.57
CA LEU A 62 3.53 -5.02 3.60
C LEU A 62 4.72 -4.05 3.57
N VAL A 63 5.91 -4.59 3.54
CA VAL A 63 7.16 -3.85 3.33
C VAL A 63 7.98 -4.52 2.24
N VAL A 64 8.62 -3.71 1.39
CA VAL A 64 9.48 -4.17 0.30
C VAL A 64 10.78 -3.41 0.33
N SER A 65 11.90 -4.12 0.13
CA SER A 65 13.23 -3.57 0.11
C SER A 65 13.80 -3.45 -1.30
N GLU A 66 14.84 -2.68 -1.43
CA GLU A 66 15.52 -2.32 -2.67
C GLU A 66 15.90 -3.54 -3.53
N LYS A 67 16.40 -4.61 -2.91
CA LYS A 67 16.84 -5.84 -3.60
C LYS A 67 15.76 -6.91 -3.73
N GLY A 68 14.48 -6.49 -3.70
CA GLY A 68 13.33 -7.36 -3.97
C GLY A 68 12.94 -8.30 -2.83
N TYR A 69 13.40 -8.05 -1.60
CA TYR A 69 12.91 -8.74 -0.42
C TYR A 69 11.72 -8.02 0.16
N GLY A 70 10.77 -8.76 0.70
CA GLY A 70 9.61 -8.17 1.34
C GLY A 70 8.86 -9.19 2.19
N LYS A 71 7.86 -8.70 2.88
CA LYS A 71 6.95 -9.51 3.70
C LYS A 71 5.72 -8.72 4.06
N ARG A 72 4.68 -9.42 4.47
CA ARG A 72 3.57 -8.84 5.22
C ARG A 72 3.64 -9.25 6.69
N SER A 73 3.28 -8.34 7.58
CA SER A 73 3.24 -8.55 9.03
C SER A 73 1.91 -8.05 9.55
N LYS A 74 1.41 -8.66 10.64
CA LYS A 74 0.18 -8.20 11.27
C LYS A 74 0.34 -6.78 11.81
N LEU A 75 -0.71 -5.98 11.69
CA LEU A 75 -0.72 -4.62 12.23
C LEU A 75 -0.52 -4.61 13.76
N GLU A 76 -1.01 -5.62 14.47
CA GLU A 76 -0.86 -5.77 15.92
C GLU A 76 0.59 -5.89 16.39
N ASP A 77 1.51 -6.38 15.54
CA ASP A 77 2.94 -6.44 15.83
C ASP A 77 3.57 -5.04 16.00
N TYR A 78 2.90 -4.00 15.53
CA TYR A 78 3.35 -2.62 15.61
C TYR A 78 2.62 -1.89 16.74
N ARG A 79 3.26 -1.76 17.88
CA ARG A 79 2.70 -1.03 19.02
C ARG A 79 2.39 0.42 18.66
N ILE A 80 1.27 0.92 19.17
CA ILE A 80 0.94 2.35 19.09
C ILE A 80 1.86 3.12 20.05
N THR A 81 2.47 4.19 19.57
CA THR A 81 3.39 5.04 20.34
C THR A 81 3.04 6.51 20.16
N ASN A 82 3.76 7.40 20.83
CA ASN A 82 3.70 8.81 20.50
C ASN A 82 4.51 9.07 19.21
N ARG A 83 4.05 10.03 18.38
CA ARG A 83 4.81 10.49 17.22
C ARG A 83 6.19 11.03 17.61
N GLY A 84 7.11 11.08 16.64
CA GLY A 84 8.45 11.64 16.85
C GLY A 84 9.45 10.68 17.49
N GLY A 85 9.04 9.47 17.87
CA GLY A 85 9.91 8.44 18.43
C GLY A 85 10.83 7.80 17.38
N LYS A 86 11.74 6.92 17.85
CA LYS A 86 12.70 6.18 16.99
C LYS A 86 12.04 5.03 16.18
N GLY A 87 10.78 4.71 16.46
CA GLY A 87 10.09 3.57 15.85
C GLY A 87 10.58 2.20 16.32
N VAL A 88 10.05 1.17 15.66
CA VAL A 88 10.40 -0.24 15.85
C VAL A 88 10.92 -0.82 14.55
N LYS A 89 11.71 -1.90 14.62
CA LYS A 89 12.19 -2.60 13.42
C LYS A 89 11.01 -3.18 12.66
N THR A 90 10.90 -2.88 11.36
CA THR A 90 9.89 -3.42 10.44
C THR A 90 10.48 -4.37 9.42
N LEU A 91 11.74 -4.21 9.05
CA LEU A 91 12.51 -5.12 8.22
C LEU A 91 13.94 -5.21 8.75
N ASN A 92 14.53 -6.39 8.69
CA ASN A 92 15.95 -6.53 9.01
C ASN A 92 16.77 -6.18 7.76
N ILE A 93 17.31 -4.95 7.74
CA ILE A 93 18.15 -4.44 6.67
C ILE A 93 19.53 -5.09 6.73
N SER A 94 20.04 -5.49 5.58
CA SER A 94 21.38 -6.09 5.39
C SER A 94 21.84 -5.81 3.94
N GLU A 95 23.08 -6.08 3.63
CA GLU A 95 23.59 -6.00 2.26
C GLU A 95 22.77 -6.85 1.27
N LYS A 96 22.17 -7.94 1.76
CA LYS A 96 21.33 -8.83 0.96
C LYS A 96 19.97 -8.21 0.60
N THR A 97 19.38 -7.43 1.49
CA THR A 97 18.06 -6.82 1.27
C THR A 97 18.15 -5.46 0.61
N GLY A 98 19.21 -4.71 0.85
CA GLY A 98 19.23 -3.28 0.60
C GLY A 98 18.25 -2.54 1.53
N ASP A 99 18.09 -1.25 1.34
CA ASP A 99 17.23 -0.38 2.13
C ASP A 99 15.74 -0.65 1.88
N LEU A 100 14.90 -0.22 2.82
CA LEU A 100 13.46 -0.28 2.65
C LEU A 100 13.01 0.78 1.63
N VAL A 101 12.17 0.38 0.66
CA VAL A 101 11.69 1.29 -0.40
C VAL A 101 10.19 1.46 -0.43
N ALA A 102 9.43 0.56 0.18
CA ALA A 102 7.97 0.67 0.22
C ALA A 102 7.34 0.14 1.49
N ILE A 103 6.26 0.81 1.92
CA ILE A 103 5.31 0.35 2.93
C ILE A 103 3.89 0.51 2.39
N LYS A 104 3.05 -0.51 2.54
CA LYS A 104 1.64 -0.51 2.12
C LYS A 104 0.78 -1.17 3.18
N ASN A 105 -0.48 -0.72 3.28
CA ASN A 105 -1.54 -1.41 3.99
C ASN A 105 -2.25 -2.33 3.00
N VAL A 106 -2.32 -3.62 3.29
CA VAL A 106 -2.81 -4.67 2.39
C VAL A 106 -3.68 -5.68 3.12
N ASP A 107 -4.55 -6.31 2.37
CA ASP A 107 -5.36 -7.46 2.74
C ASP A 107 -5.27 -8.53 1.64
N ASP A 108 -5.95 -9.66 1.82
CA ASP A 108 -5.87 -10.78 0.89
C ASP A 108 -6.56 -10.52 -0.46
N SER A 109 -7.48 -9.52 -0.53
CA SER A 109 -8.15 -9.09 -1.77
C SER A 109 -7.29 -8.19 -2.66
N ASN A 110 -6.06 -7.97 -2.32
CA ASN A 110 -5.18 -7.07 -3.07
C ASN A 110 -4.11 -7.83 -3.85
N ASP A 111 -3.70 -7.24 -4.96
CA ASP A 111 -2.50 -7.61 -5.68
C ASP A 111 -1.41 -6.56 -5.48
N LEU A 112 -0.18 -7.00 -5.65
CA LEU A 112 0.99 -6.14 -5.71
C LEU A 112 1.51 -6.03 -7.13
N MET A 113 1.79 -4.82 -7.55
CA MET A 113 2.56 -4.54 -8.74
C MET A 113 3.93 -4.01 -8.31
N ILE A 114 4.99 -4.71 -8.64
CA ILE A 114 6.37 -4.36 -8.32
C ILE A 114 7.10 -4.03 -9.62
N ILE A 115 7.74 -2.88 -9.66
CA ILE A 115 8.45 -2.37 -10.82
C ILE A 115 9.89 -2.10 -10.41
N ASN A 116 10.85 -2.62 -11.15
CA ASN A 116 12.28 -2.32 -10.96
C ASN A 116 12.75 -1.17 -11.86
N LYS A 117 13.96 -0.66 -11.63
CA LYS A 117 14.52 0.45 -12.41
C LYS A 117 14.78 0.09 -13.89
N SER A 118 14.99 -1.18 -14.21
CA SER A 118 15.14 -1.62 -15.60
C SER A 118 13.80 -1.77 -16.35
N GLY A 119 12.66 -1.51 -15.69
CA GLY A 119 11.32 -1.56 -16.27
C GLY A 119 10.64 -2.93 -16.22
N LEU A 120 11.27 -3.95 -15.62
CA LEU A 120 10.59 -5.22 -15.36
C LEU A 120 9.48 -5.01 -14.33
N THR A 121 8.28 -5.44 -14.70
CA THR A 121 7.08 -5.36 -13.86
C THR A 121 6.56 -6.75 -13.58
N ILE A 122 6.26 -7.04 -12.31
CA ILE A 122 5.55 -8.25 -11.91
C ILE A 122 4.29 -7.89 -11.14
N ARG A 123 3.27 -8.74 -11.27
CA ARG A 123 2.04 -8.74 -10.47
C ARG A 123 1.97 -10.03 -9.68
N MET A 124 1.57 -9.97 -8.42
CA MET A 124 1.41 -11.11 -7.54
C MET A 124 0.29 -10.85 -6.52
N ALA A 125 -0.46 -11.89 -6.18
CA ALA A 125 -1.48 -11.79 -5.15
C ALA A 125 -0.85 -11.60 -3.76
N VAL A 126 -1.47 -10.78 -2.92
CA VAL A 126 -1.03 -10.60 -1.53
C VAL A 126 -1.28 -11.86 -0.72
N GLU A 127 -2.35 -12.60 -1.00
CA GLU A 127 -2.68 -13.85 -0.30
C GLU A 127 -1.58 -14.90 -0.36
N ASP A 128 -0.81 -14.96 -1.46
CA ASP A 128 0.35 -15.85 -1.62
C ASP A 128 1.50 -15.54 -0.64
N LEU A 129 1.50 -14.35 -0.06
CA LEU A 129 2.52 -13.92 0.88
C LEU A 129 2.16 -14.35 2.30
N ARG A 130 2.91 -15.25 2.87
CA ARG A 130 2.70 -15.61 4.27
C ARG A 130 2.94 -14.43 5.21
N VAL A 131 2.14 -14.35 6.27
CA VAL A 131 2.33 -13.38 7.35
C VAL A 131 3.56 -13.75 8.17
N MET A 132 4.44 -12.80 8.43
CA MET A 132 5.71 -12.98 9.13
C MET A 132 5.90 -11.92 10.20
N GLY A 133 6.63 -12.25 11.26
CA GLY A 133 6.96 -11.29 12.31
C GLY A 133 7.72 -10.07 11.78
N ARG A 134 7.41 -8.88 12.31
CA ARG A 134 7.93 -7.58 11.82
C ARG A 134 9.46 -7.45 11.78
N ALA A 135 10.20 -8.13 12.66
CA ALA A 135 11.65 -7.98 12.74
C ALA A 135 12.45 -8.93 11.84
N THR A 136 11.78 -9.77 11.04
CA THR A 136 12.42 -10.70 10.13
C THR A 136 12.94 -10.01 8.87
N GLN A 137 13.80 -10.71 8.11
CA GLN A 137 14.34 -10.23 6.85
C GLN A 137 13.32 -10.30 5.69
N GLY A 138 12.24 -11.08 5.85
CA GLY A 138 11.29 -11.35 4.77
C GLY A 138 11.76 -12.45 3.83
N VAL A 139 11.03 -12.56 2.72
CA VAL A 139 11.30 -13.50 1.62
C VAL A 139 11.60 -12.73 0.34
N ARG A 140 12.19 -13.37 -0.64
CA ARG A 140 12.42 -12.78 -1.94
C ARG A 140 11.09 -12.78 -2.72
N LEU A 141 10.58 -11.60 -3.06
CA LEU A 141 9.37 -11.39 -3.83
C LEU A 141 9.64 -11.42 -5.33
N ILE A 142 10.77 -10.86 -5.73
CA ILE A 142 11.21 -10.80 -7.12
C ILE A 142 12.71 -11.08 -7.19
N ASN A 143 13.13 -11.80 -8.24
CA ASN A 143 14.53 -12.01 -8.52
C ASN A 143 15.02 -10.91 -9.48
N ILE A 144 15.85 -10.01 -8.97
CA ILE A 144 16.44 -8.89 -9.73
C ILE A 144 17.95 -9.08 -9.84
N LYS A 145 18.54 -8.52 -10.90
CA LYS A 145 19.99 -8.55 -11.11
C LYS A 145 20.69 -7.65 -10.08
N ASP A 146 21.94 -7.93 -9.75
CA ASP A 146 22.69 -7.17 -8.73
C ASP A 146 22.85 -5.68 -9.05
N SER A 147 22.81 -5.31 -10.34
CA SER A 147 22.88 -3.92 -10.80
C SER A 147 21.53 -3.20 -10.84
N ASP A 148 20.44 -3.88 -10.46
CA ASP A 148 19.09 -3.35 -10.52
C ASP A 148 18.48 -3.21 -9.13
N SER A 149 17.42 -2.44 -8.99
CA SER A 149 16.72 -2.23 -7.74
C SER A 149 15.22 -1.96 -7.96
N ILE A 150 14.41 -2.15 -6.93
CA ILE A 150 13.00 -1.80 -6.98
C ILE A 150 12.85 -0.28 -7.14
N ALA A 151 12.05 0.12 -8.13
CA ALA A 151 11.71 1.52 -8.38
C ALA A 151 10.40 1.92 -7.71
N ALA A 152 9.38 1.06 -7.78
CA ALA A 152 8.06 1.34 -7.23
C ALA A 152 7.32 0.06 -6.83
N VAL A 153 6.43 0.21 -5.84
CA VAL A 153 5.47 -0.83 -5.43
C VAL A 153 4.09 -0.20 -5.35
N ALA A 154 3.13 -0.74 -6.09
CA ALA A 154 1.73 -0.32 -6.05
C ALA A 154 0.86 -1.45 -5.49
N LYS A 155 -0.20 -1.07 -4.76
CA LYS A 155 -1.32 -1.95 -4.42
C LYS A 155 -2.40 -1.75 -5.48
N VAL A 156 -2.91 -2.83 -6.03
CA VAL A 156 -4.00 -2.84 -7.01
C VAL A 156 -5.10 -3.79 -6.54
N ALA A 157 -6.32 -3.61 -7.03
CA ALA A 157 -7.41 -4.55 -6.80
C ALA A 157 -7.07 -5.90 -7.41
N HIS A 158 -7.60 -6.98 -6.83
CA HIS A 158 -7.46 -8.31 -7.40
C HIS A 158 -8.15 -8.36 -8.78
N GLN A 159 -7.66 -9.18 -9.71
CA GLN A 159 -8.11 -9.14 -11.10
C GLN A 159 -9.54 -9.66 -11.27
N GLU A 160 -9.96 -10.61 -10.43
CA GLU A 160 -11.33 -11.13 -10.42
C GLU A 160 -12.35 -10.03 -10.10
N ASP A 161 -12.06 -9.14 -9.12
CA ASP A 161 -12.93 -8.01 -8.78
C ASP A 161 -13.04 -6.97 -9.93
N ALA A 162 -12.00 -6.88 -10.79
CA ALA A 162 -12.00 -5.94 -11.92
C ALA A 162 -12.84 -6.45 -13.10
N ASP A 163 -12.89 -7.76 -13.28
CA ASP A 163 -13.67 -8.39 -14.33
C ASP A 163 -15.18 -8.41 -13.98
N GLU A 164 -15.56 -8.63 -12.70
CA GLU A 164 -16.94 -8.53 -12.22
C GLU A 164 -17.53 -7.12 -12.42
N VAL A 165 -16.76 -6.07 -12.13
CA VAL A 165 -17.22 -4.67 -12.33
C VAL A 165 -17.43 -4.35 -13.80
N LEU A 166 -16.72 -4.99 -14.72
CA LEU A 166 -16.90 -4.80 -16.17
C LEU A 166 -18.12 -5.56 -16.68
N GLU A 167 -18.44 -6.72 -16.12
CA GLU A 167 -19.63 -7.50 -16.48
C GLU A 167 -20.91 -6.85 -15.96
N GLU A 168 -20.95 -6.38 -14.70
CA GLU A 168 -22.11 -5.64 -14.15
C GLU A 168 -22.35 -4.33 -14.93
N GLY A 169 -21.32 -3.58 -15.30
CA GLY A 169 -21.46 -2.38 -16.11
C GLY A 169 -21.89 -2.62 -17.56
N ALA A 170 -21.70 -3.85 -18.07
CA ALA A 170 -22.14 -4.25 -19.40
C ALA A 170 -23.62 -4.70 -19.41
N GLU A 171 -24.10 -5.33 -18.34
CA GLU A 171 -25.50 -5.72 -18.18
C GLU A 171 -26.41 -4.51 -18.01
N ASP A 172 -26.05 -3.53 -17.19
CA ASP A 172 -26.80 -2.27 -17.02
C ASP A 172 -26.90 -1.45 -18.33
N ALA A 173 -25.90 -1.53 -19.21
CA ALA A 173 -25.92 -0.83 -20.50
C ALA A 173 -26.81 -1.51 -21.56
N ILE A 174 -27.16 -2.78 -21.37
CA ILE A 174 -28.02 -3.54 -22.28
C ILE A 174 -29.50 -3.37 -21.89
N GLU A 175 -29.84 -3.21 -20.62
CA GLU A 175 -31.22 -2.99 -20.17
C GLU A 175 -31.78 -1.61 -20.55
N ASP A 176 -30.95 -0.56 -20.64
CA ASP A 176 -31.39 0.80 -21.02
C ASP A 176 -31.56 0.98 -22.55
N GLY A 177 -31.23 -0.02 -23.36
CA GLY A 177 -31.32 0.03 -24.83
C GLY A 177 -32.58 -0.61 -25.45
N THR A 178 -33.53 -1.19 -24.69
CA THR A 178 -34.63 -1.96 -25.25
C THR A 178 -36.04 -1.35 -25.12
N GLU A 179 -36.18 -0.14 -24.63
CA GLU A 179 -37.47 0.57 -24.63
C GLU A 179 -37.48 1.79 -25.57
N ASN A 180 -37.48 1.59 -26.90
CA ASN A 180 -38.01 2.55 -27.86
C ASN A 180 -37.98 1.99 -29.28
N ASP A 181 -38.96 1.13 -29.62
CA ASP A 181 -39.43 0.99 -31.00
C ASP A 181 -40.73 0.16 -31.05
N THR A 182 -41.86 0.77 -30.72
CA THR A 182 -43.16 0.42 -31.22
C THR A 182 -44.15 1.56 -30.96
N ASP A 183 -44.30 2.42 -31.93
CA ASP A 183 -45.65 2.98 -32.34
C ASP A 183 -45.46 4.00 -33.42
N THR A 184 -45.62 3.61 -34.67
CA THR A 184 -46.15 4.48 -35.72
C THR A 184 -46.45 3.64 -36.96
N LYS A 185 -47.66 3.14 -37.08
CA LYS A 185 -48.37 2.91 -38.37
C LYS A 185 -49.80 2.64 -38.06
N GLU A 186 -50.64 3.59 -38.41
CA GLU A 186 -51.93 3.45 -39.09
C GLU A 186 -52.74 4.71 -38.88
N ASN A 187 -52.89 5.47 -39.96
CA ASN A 187 -54.17 5.88 -40.53
C ASN A 187 -53.95 6.92 -41.61
N GLN A 188 -54.14 6.47 -42.86
CA GLN A 188 -54.60 7.31 -43.96
C GLN A 188 -55.84 6.69 -44.53
N GLU A 189 -56.92 7.41 -44.45
CA GLU A 189 -57.93 7.65 -45.46
C GLU A 189 -58.34 9.10 -45.38
#